data_5a3b70f61e1b33d46320ed1cd07e003e
#
_entry.id   5a3b70f61e1b33d46320ed1cd07e003e
#
_cell.length_a   1.000
_cell.length_b   1.000
_cell.length_c   1.000
_cell.angle_alpha   90.00
_cell.angle_beta   90.00
_cell.angle_gamma   90.00
#
_symmetry.space_group_name_H-M   'P 1'
#
loop_
_entity.id
_entity.type
_entity.pdbx_description
1 polymer ?
#
loop_
_entity_poly.entity_id
_entity_poly.type
_entity_poly.pdbx_seq_one_letter_code
_entity_poly.pdbx_strand_id
1 'polypeptide(L)'
;DYYRRLVQGTTLPVVVLEGGWTSISLNGIVSDPAKQARYIRRHAELVGQTPVAGLFQITFTDLDLSGITLPPGSILPLFAHLGLVDSALGPKPALAGWDSVFERSYRP
;
A
#
# COMPACT_ATOMS: atom_id res chain seq x y z
N ASP A 1 -12.87 -1.62 -12.92
CA ASP A 1 -11.69 -1.36 -13.73
C ASP A 1 -11.28 0.13 -13.75
N TYR A 2 -11.02 0.65 -12.55
CA TYR A 2 -10.74 2.08 -12.33
C TYR A 2 -9.46 2.54 -13.06
N TYR A 3 -8.35 1.80 -12.93
CA TYR A 3 -7.08 2.17 -13.55
C TYR A 3 -7.14 2.17 -15.08
N ARG A 4 -7.84 1.21 -15.69
CA ARG A 4 -8.04 1.22 -17.15
C ARG A 4 -8.79 2.45 -17.62
N ARG A 5 -9.82 2.87 -16.89
CA ARG A 5 -10.58 4.08 -17.23
C ARG A 5 -9.72 5.34 -17.14
N LEU A 6 -8.85 5.42 -16.12
CA LEU A 6 -7.94 6.55 -15.97
C LEU A 6 -6.98 6.69 -17.17
N VAL A 7 -6.38 5.59 -17.60
CA VAL A 7 -5.40 5.63 -18.70
C VAL A 7 -6.05 5.74 -20.07
N GLN A 8 -7.30 5.34 -20.26
CA GLN A 8 -8.02 5.44 -21.54
C GLN A 8 -8.35 6.88 -21.94
N GLY A 9 -8.46 7.79 -20.98
CA GLY A 9 -8.84 9.19 -21.21
C GLY A 9 -7.68 10.15 -21.42
N THR A 10 -6.42 9.68 -21.40
CA THR A 10 -5.25 10.56 -21.49
C THR A 10 -4.08 9.89 -22.20
N THR A 11 -3.24 10.72 -22.83
CA THR A 11 -1.92 10.35 -23.34
C THR A 11 -0.81 10.57 -22.31
N LEU A 12 -1.15 11.15 -21.16
CA LEU A 12 -0.19 11.41 -20.08
C LEU A 12 0.10 10.13 -19.29
N PRO A 13 1.33 9.98 -18.78
CA PRO A 13 1.65 8.86 -17.88
C PRO A 13 0.82 8.96 -16.59
N VAL A 14 0.24 7.85 -16.18
CA VAL A 14 -0.49 7.73 -14.91
C VAL A 14 0.42 7.11 -13.86
N VAL A 15 0.48 7.73 -12.68
CA VAL A 15 1.25 7.26 -11.53
C VAL A 15 0.32 7.14 -10.33
N VAL A 16 0.38 6.02 -9.61
CA VAL A 16 -0.29 5.83 -8.32
C VAL A 16 0.67 6.29 -7.23
N LEU A 17 0.44 7.50 -6.69
CA LEU A 17 1.34 8.12 -5.71
C LEU A 17 1.18 7.57 -4.30
N GLU A 18 -0.02 7.09 -3.95
CA GLU A 18 -0.33 6.60 -2.62
C GLU A 18 -1.11 5.29 -2.72
N GLY A 19 -0.43 4.18 -2.47
CA GLY A 19 -1.03 2.87 -2.31
C GLY A 19 -0.69 2.31 -0.94
N GLY A 20 -1.64 1.62 -0.31
CA GLY A 20 -1.40 0.99 0.98
C GLY A 20 -2.67 0.41 1.58
N TRP A 21 -2.51 -0.47 2.54
CA TRP A 21 -3.60 -1.04 3.33
C TRP A 21 -3.10 -1.30 4.74
N THR A 22 -3.92 -0.99 5.73
CA THR A 22 -3.55 -1.19 7.14
C THR A 22 -3.45 -2.66 7.52
N SER A 23 -2.52 -2.98 8.41
CA SER A 23 -2.37 -4.33 8.99
C SER A 23 -3.18 -4.53 10.28
N ILE A 24 -3.95 -3.51 10.72
CA ILE A 24 -4.79 -3.59 11.91
C ILE A 24 -6.26 -3.32 11.60
N SER A 25 -7.14 -3.81 12.47
CA SER A 25 -8.55 -3.45 12.46
C SER A 25 -8.79 -2.19 13.28
N LEU A 26 -9.50 -1.21 12.72
CA LEU A 26 -9.87 0.04 13.41
C LEU A 26 -11.09 0.68 12.75
N ASN A 27 -11.96 1.30 13.54
CA ASN A 27 -13.09 2.13 13.08
C ASN A 27 -14.00 1.43 12.04
N GLY A 28 -14.33 0.15 12.26
CA GLY A 28 -15.15 -0.64 11.35
C GLY A 28 -14.42 -1.24 10.15
N ILE A 29 -13.17 -0.88 9.93
CA ILE A 29 -12.30 -1.56 8.97
C ILE A 29 -11.76 -2.82 9.64
N VAL A 30 -12.12 -3.98 9.09
CA VAL A 30 -11.59 -5.27 9.53
C VAL A 30 -10.36 -5.61 8.72
N SER A 31 -9.19 -5.64 9.34
CA SER A 31 -7.92 -5.97 8.69
C SER A 31 -6.97 -6.74 9.61
N ASP A 32 -5.95 -7.30 9.01
CA ASP A 32 -4.86 -8.04 9.62
C ASP A 32 -3.65 -8.04 8.65
N PRO A 33 -2.45 -8.50 9.08
CA PRO A 33 -1.29 -8.56 8.20
C PRO A 33 -1.48 -9.41 6.93
N ALA A 34 -2.32 -10.45 6.99
CA ALA A 34 -2.61 -11.29 5.82
C ALA A 34 -3.49 -10.56 4.80
N LYS A 35 -4.46 -9.76 5.26
CA LYS A 35 -5.26 -8.88 4.38
C LYS A 35 -4.40 -7.80 3.74
N GLN A 36 -3.51 -7.18 4.51
CA GLN A 36 -2.54 -6.23 3.97
C GLN A 36 -1.70 -6.85 2.85
N ALA A 37 -1.14 -8.04 3.08
CA ALA A 37 -0.35 -8.76 2.09
C ALA A 37 -1.16 -9.12 0.83
N ARG A 38 -2.43 -9.51 0.96
CA ARG A 38 -3.32 -9.75 -0.18
C ARG A 38 -3.60 -8.47 -0.96
N TYR A 39 -3.80 -7.34 -0.26
CA TYR A 39 -3.99 -6.05 -0.91
C TYR A 39 -2.77 -5.67 -1.76
N ILE A 40 -1.56 -5.75 -1.20
CA ILE A 40 -0.32 -5.40 -1.92
C ILE A 40 -0.17 -6.23 -3.19
N ARG A 41 -0.33 -7.56 -3.10
CA ARG A 41 -0.27 -8.44 -4.28
C ARG A 41 -1.33 -8.07 -5.33
N ARG A 42 -2.59 -7.88 -4.89
CA ARG A 42 -3.68 -7.54 -5.80
C ARG A 42 -3.49 -6.18 -6.46
N HIS A 43 -2.99 -5.21 -5.71
CA HIS A 43 -2.69 -3.87 -6.23
C HIS A 43 -1.59 -3.93 -7.30
N ALA A 44 -0.50 -4.65 -7.03
CA ALA A 44 0.58 -4.86 -7.99
C ALA A 44 0.11 -5.59 -9.27
N GLU A 45 -0.77 -6.60 -9.15
CA GLU A 45 -1.39 -7.27 -10.29
C GLU A 45 -2.22 -6.31 -11.15
N LEU A 46 -3.08 -5.50 -10.52
CA LEU A 46 -3.95 -4.55 -11.24
C LEU A 46 -3.13 -3.48 -11.96
N VAL A 47 -2.11 -2.93 -11.30
CA VAL A 47 -1.19 -1.96 -11.90
C VAL A 47 -0.40 -2.60 -13.04
N GLY A 48 0.11 -3.81 -12.85
CA GLY A 48 0.85 -4.53 -13.89
C GLY A 48 0.05 -4.91 -15.14
N GLN A 49 -1.30 -4.83 -15.09
CA GLN A 49 -2.20 -5.07 -16.22
C GLN A 49 -2.62 -3.77 -16.94
N THR A 50 -2.09 -2.64 -16.53
CA THR A 50 -2.44 -1.32 -17.07
C THR A 50 -1.17 -0.52 -17.37
N PRO A 51 -1.19 0.41 -18.33
CA PRO A 51 -0.04 1.27 -18.65
C PRO A 51 0.16 2.36 -17.57
N VAL A 52 0.30 1.95 -16.31
CA VAL A 52 0.65 2.82 -15.19
C VAL A 52 2.17 2.90 -15.12
N ALA A 53 2.70 4.13 -15.09
CA ALA A 53 4.14 4.39 -15.14
C ALA A 53 4.83 4.17 -13.79
N GLY A 54 4.11 4.19 -12.68
CA GLY A 54 4.68 3.99 -11.36
C GLY A 54 3.63 3.71 -10.28
N LEU A 55 4.05 3.00 -9.25
CA LEU A 55 3.29 2.70 -8.04
C LEU A 55 4.16 2.97 -6.81
N PHE A 56 3.67 3.76 -5.88
CA PHE A 56 4.34 4.07 -4.63
C PHE A 56 3.54 3.54 -3.44
N GLN A 57 4.21 2.85 -2.54
CA GLN A 57 3.69 2.49 -1.23
C GLN A 57 3.80 3.71 -0.30
N ILE A 58 2.71 4.05 0.40
CA ILE A 58 2.65 5.29 1.19
C ILE A 58 3.64 5.32 2.36
N THR A 59 3.92 4.15 2.99
CA THR A 59 4.99 4.05 4.00
C THR A 59 5.74 2.75 3.85
N PHE A 60 7.06 2.79 4.14
CA PHE A 60 7.87 1.57 4.23
C PHE A 60 7.76 0.94 5.61
N THR A 61 7.82 1.76 6.67
CA THR A 61 7.73 1.32 8.06
C THR A 61 6.43 1.79 8.70
N ASP A 62 5.93 1.03 9.68
CA ASP A 62 4.90 1.51 10.58
C ASP A 62 5.41 2.71 11.39
N LEU A 63 4.50 3.63 11.71
CA LEU A 63 4.82 4.81 12.52
C LEU A 63 4.58 4.49 14.01
N ASP A 64 5.52 4.87 14.85
CA ASP A 64 5.32 4.84 16.30
C ASP A 64 4.52 6.07 16.73
N LEU A 65 3.32 5.85 17.23
CA LEU A 65 2.43 6.89 17.74
C LEU A 65 2.42 6.97 19.26
N SER A 66 3.27 6.24 19.97
CA SER A 66 3.25 6.15 21.45
C SER A 66 3.45 7.49 22.16
N GLY A 67 4.17 8.43 21.54
CA GLY A 67 4.39 9.78 22.06
C GLY A 67 3.37 10.84 21.59
N ILE A 68 2.29 10.44 20.88
CA ILE A 68 1.36 11.38 20.25
C ILE A 68 -0.03 11.22 20.87
N THR A 69 -0.58 12.30 21.42
CA THR A 69 -1.98 12.36 21.84
C THR A 69 -2.87 12.61 20.62
N LEU A 70 -3.69 11.61 20.28
CA LEU A 70 -4.60 11.72 19.14
C LEU A 70 -5.99 12.18 19.57
N PRO A 71 -6.66 13.03 18.78
CA PRO A 71 -8.06 13.38 19.04
C PRO A 71 -8.97 12.14 18.92
N PRO A 72 -10.11 12.13 19.64
CA PRO A 72 -11.12 11.07 19.51
C PRO A 72 -11.55 10.88 18.04
N GLY A 73 -11.64 9.63 17.59
CA GLY A 73 -12.01 9.30 16.22
C GLY A 73 -10.93 9.53 15.16
N SER A 74 -9.70 9.84 15.57
CA SER A 74 -8.57 9.97 14.63
C SER A 74 -8.39 8.70 13.78
N ILE A 75 -8.23 8.89 12.47
CA ILE A 75 -7.90 7.80 11.52
C ILE A 75 -6.39 7.59 11.37
N LEU A 76 -5.56 8.44 12.00
CA LEU A 76 -4.10 8.35 11.91
C LEU A 76 -3.54 6.96 12.26
N PRO A 77 -4.10 6.19 13.24
CA PRO A 77 -3.62 4.84 13.51
C PRO A 77 -3.76 3.88 12.32
N LEU A 78 -4.72 4.09 11.41
CA LEU A 78 -4.81 3.29 10.17
C LEU A 78 -3.60 3.54 9.27
N PHE A 79 -3.20 4.80 9.13
CA PHE A 79 -2.03 5.20 8.34
C PHE A 79 -0.73 4.79 9.00
N ALA A 80 -0.68 4.79 10.34
CA ALA A 80 0.49 4.35 11.08
C ALA A 80 0.83 2.87 10.90
N HIS A 81 -0.13 2.05 10.44
CA HIS A 81 0.03 0.62 10.24
C HIS A 81 -0.01 0.20 8.75
N LEU A 82 0.36 1.10 7.85
CA LEU A 82 0.47 0.82 6.41
C LEU A 82 1.84 0.24 6.01
N GLY A 83 2.84 0.28 6.90
CA GLY A 83 4.20 -0.16 6.63
C GLY A 83 4.31 -1.60 6.12
N LEU A 84 5.32 -1.86 5.32
CA LEU A 84 5.74 -3.20 4.89
C LEU A 84 6.56 -3.90 5.97
N VAL A 85 7.16 -3.11 6.86
CA VAL A 85 7.80 -3.55 8.09
C VAL A 85 7.15 -2.85 9.29
N ASP A 86 7.30 -3.41 10.49
CA ASP A 86 6.84 -2.77 11.72
C ASP A 86 7.78 -1.61 12.15
N SER A 87 7.44 -0.92 13.25
CA SER A 87 8.23 0.20 13.77
C SER A 87 9.63 -0.19 14.27
N ALA A 88 9.88 -1.47 14.51
CA ALA A 88 11.19 -2.04 14.85
C ALA A 88 11.94 -2.59 13.63
N LEU A 89 11.44 -2.32 12.41
CA LEU A 89 11.93 -2.83 11.13
C LEU A 89 11.76 -4.35 10.95
N GLY A 90 10.93 -5.00 11.75
CA GLY A 90 10.54 -6.40 11.57
C GLY A 90 9.68 -6.57 10.31
N PRO A 91 10.00 -7.54 9.42
CA PRO A 91 9.28 -7.71 8.16
C PRO A 91 7.85 -8.20 8.40
N LYS A 92 6.88 -7.56 7.74
CA LYS A 92 5.49 -8.00 7.70
C LYS A 92 5.24 -8.88 6.46
N PRO A 93 4.22 -9.73 6.43
CA PRO A 93 3.91 -10.58 5.27
C PRO A 93 3.73 -9.80 3.96
N ALA A 94 3.39 -8.53 4.03
CA ALA A 94 3.23 -7.64 2.89
C ALA A 94 4.56 -7.34 2.17
N LEU A 95 5.70 -7.34 2.89
CA LEU A 95 7.01 -7.06 2.33
C LEU A 95 7.37 -8.04 1.21
N ALA A 96 7.21 -9.35 1.43
CA ALA A 96 7.50 -10.36 0.43
C ALA A 96 6.67 -10.16 -0.87
N GLY A 97 5.42 -9.69 -0.74
CA GLY A 97 4.60 -9.34 -1.90
C GLY A 97 5.12 -8.11 -2.64
N TRP A 98 5.63 -7.13 -1.93
CA TRP A 98 6.23 -5.92 -2.51
C TRP A 98 7.57 -6.24 -3.19
N ASP A 99 8.47 -6.98 -2.54
CA ASP A 99 9.76 -7.38 -3.09
C ASP A 99 9.62 -8.14 -4.40
N SER A 100 8.62 -9.00 -4.53
CA SER A 100 8.34 -9.72 -5.76
C SER A 100 8.06 -8.80 -6.97
N VAL A 101 7.69 -7.54 -6.75
CA VAL A 101 7.50 -6.53 -7.81
C VAL A 101 8.85 -6.05 -8.34
N PHE A 102 9.84 -5.88 -7.46
CA PHE A 102 11.19 -5.44 -7.84
C PHE A 102 11.97 -6.53 -8.59
N GLU A 103 11.65 -7.79 -8.36
CA GLU A 103 12.27 -8.93 -9.06
C GLU A 103 11.73 -9.12 -10.49
N ARG A 104 10.72 -8.35 -10.89
CA ARG A 104 10.16 -8.41 -12.25
C ARG A 104 11.15 -7.83 -13.25
N SER A 105 11.27 -8.51 -14.41
CA SER A 105 11.99 -7.93 -15.54
C SER A 105 11.35 -6.61 -15.95
N TYR A 106 12.17 -5.56 -16.08
CA TYR A 106 11.72 -4.29 -16.63
C TYR A 106 11.21 -4.51 -18.07
N ARG A 107 9.99 -4.05 -18.32
CA ARG A 107 9.40 -4.03 -19.66
C ARG A 107 9.26 -2.56 -20.05
N PRO A 108 10.08 -2.06 -20.96
CA PRO A 108 9.99 -0.69 -21.45
C PRO A 108 8.66 -0.41 -22.18
#